data_5b0b5d8dd7e985a24595776383b77083
#
_entry.id   5b0b5d8dd7e985a24595776383b77083
#
_cell.length_a   1.000
_cell.length_b   1.000
_cell.length_c   1.000
_cell.angle_alpha   90.00
_cell.angle_beta   90.00
_cell.angle_gamma   90.00
#
_symmetry.space_group_name_H-M   'P 1'
#
loop_
_entity.id
_entity.type
_entity.pdbx_description
1 polymer ?
#
loop_
_entity_poly.entity_id
_entity_poly.type
_entity_poly.pdbx_seq_one_letter_code
_entity_poly.pdbx_strand_id
1 'polypeptide(L)'
;MKKLFKLLAIICLTTPVVAQNNTPVYLDSSKPIEQRIEDALQRMTLEEKVKLCHAQSKFSSYGVPRLGIPELWMSDGPHGIREEVLWDEWKGAAWTSDSCIAFPALTCLAATWDVDMSALYGKSIGEEARYRGKDVLLGPGVNIYRTPLNGRNFEYMGEDPYLSSRMVVPYIKGVQQNGVAACVKHFALNNQEKYRGH
;
A
#
# COMPACT_ATOMS: atom_id res chain seq x y z
N MET A 1 3.29 80.81 -35.65
CA MET A 1 4.16 79.68 -35.33
C MET A 1 3.36 78.62 -34.60
N LYS A 2 2.90 77.58 -35.31
CA LYS A 2 2.12 76.50 -34.70
C LYS A 2 3.04 75.31 -34.46
N LYS A 3 3.29 74.97 -33.18
CA LYS A 3 4.08 73.80 -32.80
C LYS A 3 3.14 72.57 -32.85
N LEU A 4 3.51 71.64 -33.76
CA LEU A 4 2.83 70.35 -33.93
C LEU A 4 3.41 69.34 -32.93
N PHE A 5 2.66 68.98 -31.89
CA PHE A 5 3.03 67.89 -30.97
C PHE A 5 2.69 66.56 -31.68
N LYS A 6 3.72 65.80 -32.02
CA LYS A 6 3.55 64.38 -32.48
C LYS A 6 3.45 63.48 -31.20
N LEU A 7 2.26 62.97 -30.95
CA LEU A 7 2.00 61.96 -29.92
C LEU A 7 2.42 60.60 -30.45
N LEU A 8 3.48 60.06 -29.92
CA LEU A 8 3.97 58.73 -30.25
C LEU A 8 3.22 57.71 -29.37
N ALA A 9 2.24 57.03 -29.93
CA ALA A 9 1.53 55.94 -29.23
C ALA A 9 2.42 54.69 -29.20
N ILE A 10 2.96 54.33 -28.06
CA ILE A 10 3.63 53.05 -27.83
C ILE A 10 2.55 52.00 -27.59
N ILE A 11 2.32 51.17 -28.60
CA ILE A 11 1.45 50.00 -28.46
C ILE A 11 2.28 48.90 -27.78
N CYS A 12 2.07 48.72 -26.50
CA CYS A 12 2.57 47.54 -25.79
C CYS A 12 1.78 46.30 -26.23
N LEU A 13 2.34 45.52 -27.11
CA LEU A 13 1.85 44.18 -27.43
C LEU A 13 2.10 43.28 -26.20
N THR A 14 1.15 43.17 -25.30
CA THR A 14 1.13 42.16 -24.26
C THR A 14 0.76 40.83 -24.92
N THR A 15 1.76 40.05 -25.30
CA THR A 15 1.52 38.64 -25.61
C THR A 15 1.08 37.94 -24.33
N PRO A 16 -0.04 37.21 -24.31
CA PRO A 16 -0.41 36.40 -23.17
C PRO A 16 0.69 35.36 -22.97
N VAL A 17 1.42 35.45 -21.88
CA VAL A 17 2.26 34.34 -21.41
C VAL A 17 1.28 33.25 -20.97
N VAL A 18 0.99 32.32 -21.87
CA VAL A 18 0.33 31.07 -21.48
C VAL A 18 1.34 30.35 -20.61
N ALA A 19 1.10 30.37 -19.31
CA ALA A 19 1.83 29.54 -18.38
C ALA A 19 1.61 28.09 -18.82
N GLN A 20 2.62 27.52 -19.49
CA GLN A 20 2.64 26.08 -19.71
C GLN A 20 2.60 25.44 -18.32
N ASN A 21 1.48 24.76 -18.03
CA ASN A 21 1.37 23.88 -16.87
C ASN A 21 2.38 22.73 -17.07
N ASN A 22 3.62 22.97 -16.68
CA ASN A 22 4.68 21.97 -16.72
C ASN A 22 4.53 21.02 -15.51
N THR A 23 3.35 20.37 -15.41
CA THR A 23 3.17 19.29 -14.44
C THR A 23 4.18 18.19 -14.78
N PRO A 24 5.05 17.80 -13.85
CA PRO A 24 5.97 16.69 -14.09
C PRO A 24 5.23 15.43 -14.54
N VAL A 25 5.83 14.66 -15.44
CA VAL A 25 5.18 13.47 -16.03
C VAL A 25 4.76 12.48 -14.95
N TYR A 26 5.53 12.30 -13.89
CA TYR A 26 5.20 11.37 -12.81
C TYR A 26 3.92 11.77 -12.03
N LEU A 27 3.54 13.05 -12.03
CA LEU A 27 2.31 13.54 -11.41
C LEU A 27 1.11 13.54 -12.37
N ASP A 28 1.32 13.38 -13.66
CA ASP A 28 0.27 13.37 -14.66
C ASP A 28 -0.37 11.97 -14.76
N SER A 29 -1.55 11.82 -14.16
CA SER A 29 -2.29 10.55 -14.15
C SER A 29 -2.76 10.09 -15.53
N SER A 30 -2.77 10.98 -16.54
CA SER A 30 -3.13 10.63 -17.93
C SER A 30 -2.00 9.90 -18.67
N LYS A 31 -0.78 9.94 -18.16
CA LYS A 31 0.37 9.28 -18.76
C LYS A 31 0.45 7.80 -18.37
N PRO A 32 0.98 6.95 -19.25
CA PRO A 32 1.25 5.55 -18.93
C PRO A 32 2.13 5.42 -17.67
N ILE A 33 1.82 4.41 -16.85
CA ILE A 33 2.50 4.22 -15.55
C ILE A 33 4.03 4.09 -15.71
N GLU A 34 4.50 3.41 -16.75
CA GLU A 34 5.94 3.24 -16.98
C GLU A 34 6.65 4.57 -17.25
N GLN A 35 6.02 5.48 -17.99
CA GLN A 35 6.57 6.82 -18.23
C GLN A 35 6.63 7.65 -16.94
N ARG A 36 5.63 7.49 -16.09
CA ARG A 36 5.56 8.17 -14.79
C ARG A 36 6.64 7.65 -13.84
N ILE A 37 6.85 6.34 -13.82
CA ILE A 37 7.90 5.71 -13.02
C ILE A 37 9.28 6.18 -13.50
N GLU A 38 9.54 6.16 -14.79
CA GLU A 38 10.82 6.58 -15.35
C GLU A 38 11.14 8.05 -15.03
N ASP A 39 10.17 8.96 -15.21
CA ASP A 39 10.33 10.38 -14.89
C ASP A 39 10.61 10.58 -13.39
N ALA A 40 9.91 9.85 -12.50
CA ALA A 40 10.17 9.89 -11.06
C ALA A 40 11.60 9.41 -10.73
N LEU A 41 12.02 8.28 -11.31
CA LEU A 41 13.34 7.71 -11.09
C LEU A 41 14.47 8.62 -11.58
N GLN A 42 14.29 9.30 -12.72
CA GLN A 42 15.28 10.27 -13.22
C GLN A 42 15.44 11.47 -12.30
N ARG A 43 14.41 11.85 -11.57
CA ARG A 43 14.43 12.97 -10.63
C ARG A 43 15.02 12.61 -9.27
N MET A 44 15.03 11.31 -8.90
CA MET A 44 15.55 10.84 -7.63
C MET A 44 17.08 10.83 -7.60
N THR A 45 17.64 11.23 -6.46
CA THR A 45 19.04 11.03 -6.16
C THR A 45 19.34 9.54 -5.93
N LEU A 46 20.62 9.17 -5.98
CA LEU A 46 21.01 7.78 -5.66
C LEU A 46 20.62 7.41 -4.23
N GLU A 47 20.79 8.32 -3.27
CA GLU A 47 20.42 8.10 -1.87
C GLU A 47 18.90 7.85 -1.73
N GLU A 48 18.06 8.64 -2.40
CA GLU A 48 16.61 8.44 -2.39
C GLU A 48 16.21 7.08 -2.98
N LYS A 49 16.84 6.67 -4.08
CA LYS A 49 16.63 5.34 -4.68
C LYS A 49 17.02 4.20 -3.72
N VAL A 50 18.16 4.33 -3.06
CA VAL A 50 18.63 3.33 -2.08
C VAL A 50 17.66 3.23 -0.90
N LYS A 51 17.18 4.37 -0.38
CA LYS A 51 16.19 4.38 0.72
C LYS A 51 14.90 3.67 0.36
N LEU A 52 14.42 3.77 -0.88
CA LEU A 52 13.22 3.05 -1.33
C LEU A 52 13.39 1.52 -1.39
N CYS A 53 14.63 1.01 -1.37
CA CYS A 53 14.92 -0.42 -1.42
C CYS A 53 14.90 -1.11 -0.05
N HIS A 54 14.68 -0.37 1.03
CA HIS A 54 14.62 -0.94 2.38
C HIS A 54 13.57 -0.24 3.25
N ALA A 55 13.14 -0.92 4.31
CA ALA A 55 12.22 -0.36 5.29
C ALA A 55 12.89 0.76 6.10
N GLN A 56 12.11 1.76 6.50
CA GLN A 56 12.52 2.77 7.48
C GLN A 56 12.16 2.37 8.91
N SER A 57 11.13 1.56 9.08
CA SER A 57 10.70 1.02 10.38
C SER A 57 10.24 -0.42 10.22
N LYS A 58 9.69 -1.03 11.30
CA LYS A 58 9.10 -2.39 11.24
C LYS A 58 8.01 -2.52 10.18
N PHE A 59 7.21 -1.45 9.97
CA PHE A 59 6.03 -1.48 9.12
C PHE A 59 5.88 -0.25 8.24
N SER A 60 6.99 0.37 7.82
CA SER A 60 6.91 1.46 6.85
C SER A 60 8.10 1.47 5.88
N SER A 61 7.84 1.97 4.69
CA SER A 61 8.86 2.28 3.70
C SER A 61 9.22 3.76 3.74
N TYR A 62 10.37 4.12 3.18
CA TYR A 62 10.65 5.52 2.89
C TYR A 62 9.73 6.04 1.78
N GLY A 63 9.47 7.35 1.82
CA GLY A 63 8.99 8.13 0.70
C GLY A 63 10.09 9.01 0.11
N VAL A 64 9.71 9.89 -0.83
CA VAL A 64 10.56 10.93 -1.38
C VAL A 64 9.85 12.29 -1.24
N PRO A 65 9.90 12.91 -0.05
CA PRO A 65 9.10 14.11 0.26
C PRO A 65 9.35 15.26 -0.72
N ARG A 66 10.59 15.43 -1.19
CA ARG A 66 10.96 16.43 -2.17
C ARG A 66 10.20 16.31 -3.49
N LEU A 67 9.78 15.11 -3.84
CA LEU A 67 8.97 14.81 -5.02
C LEU A 67 7.48 14.62 -4.69
N GLY A 68 7.09 14.78 -3.43
CA GLY A 68 5.70 14.52 -3.00
C GLY A 68 5.33 13.03 -3.05
N ILE A 69 6.29 12.12 -3.07
CA ILE A 69 6.06 10.68 -3.00
C ILE A 69 6.00 10.30 -1.52
N PRO A 70 4.82 9.84 -1.03
CA PRO A 70 4.65 9.51 0.38
C PRO A 70 5.40 8.24 0.77
N GLU A 71 5.63 8.07 2.05
CA GLU A 71 5.97 6.79 2.66
C GLU A 71 4.74 5.86 2.62
N LEU A 72 4.97 4.56 2.68
CA LEU A 72 3.90 3.56 2.77
C LEU A 72 3.88 2.96 4.17
N TRP A 73 2.71 2.94 4.78
CA TRP A 73 2.48 2.32 6.08
C TRP A 73 1.79 0.96 5.92
N MET A 74 2.35 -0.04 6.56
CA MET A 74 1.87 -1.41 6.49
C MET A 74 1.29 -1.84 7.83
N SER A 75 0.39 -2.82 7.82
CA SER A 75 -0.02 -3.53 9.02
C SER A 75 0.10 -5.02 8.80
N ASP A 76 0.65 -5.71 9.78
CA ASP A 76 0.60 -7.16 9.82
C ASP A 76 -0.80 -7.62 10.28
N GLY A 77 -1.20 -8.79 9.79
CA GLY A 77 -2.40 -9.47 10.20
C GLY A 77 -3.38 -9.75 9.08
N PRO A 78 -3.46 -11.02 8.60
CA PRO A 78 -4.43 -11.44 7.59
C PRO A 78 -5.87 -11.53 8.13
N HIS A 79 -6.05 -11.45 9.46
CA HIS A 79 -7.35 -11.53 10.14
C HIS A 79 -7.47 -10.52 11.29
N GLY A 80 -6.83 -9.36 11.13
CA GLY A 80 -6.94 -8.22 12.05
C GLY A 80 -5.82 -7.21 11.82
N ILE A 81 -6.14 -5.93 11.98
CA ILE A 81 -5.14 -4.87 11.89
C ILE A 81 -4.46 -4.77 13.23
N ARG A 82 -3.16 -5.07 13.27
CA ARG A 82 -2.42 -5.04 14.54
C ARG A 82 -2.20 -3.64 15.08
N GLU A 83 -1.98 -3.56 16.37
CA GLU A 83 -1.49 -2.36 17.03
C GLU A 83 -0.15 -1.89 16.44
N GLU A 84 0.08 -0.58 16.43
CA GLU A 84 1.38 -0.01 16.08
C GLU A 84 2.46 -0.47 17.06
N VAL A 85 3.64 -0.72 16.50
CA VAL A 85 4.82 -1.06 17.31
C VAL A 85 5.82 0.09 17.25
N LEU A 86 6.70 0.15 18.23
CA LEU A 86 7.81 1.09 18.25
C LEU A 86 8.68 0.89 17.00
N TRP A 87 9.35 1.97 16.59
CA TRP A 87 10.11 2.04 15.35
C TRP A 87 11.05 0.87 15.12
N ASP A 88 11.83 0.52 16.15
CA ASP A 88 12.85 -0.54 16.09
C ASP A 88 12.55 -1.73 17.01
N GLU A 89 11.44 -1.71 17.74
CA GLU A 89 11.07 -2.73 18.71
C GLU A 89 9.71 -3.36 18.36
N TRP A 90 9.47 -4.57 18.88
CA TRP A 90 8.18 -5.26 18.76
C TRP A 90 7.17 -4.89 19.86
N LYS A 91 7.52 -3.93 20.71
CA LYS A 91 6.64 -3.44 21.76
C LYS A 91 5.58 -2.52 21.16
N GLY A 92 4.34 -2.59 21.65
CA GLY A 92 3.26 -1.67 21.26
C GLY A 92 3.66 -0.22 21.48
N ALA A 93 3.41 0.62 20.51
CA ALA A 93 3.76 2.05 20.55
C ALA A 93 2.80 2.87 21.42
N ALA A 94 1.62 2.33 21.68
CA ALA A 94 0.54 3.01 22.38
C ALA A 94 0.14 4.39 21.75
N TRP A 95 0.34 4.53 20.45
CA TRP A 95 -0.06 5.74 19.70
C TRP A 95 -1.54 5.75 19.36
N THR A 96 -2.12 4.56 19.24
CA THR A 96 -3.55 4.38 19.00
C THR A 96 -4.20 3.83 20.25
N SER A 97 -5.27 4.47 20.68
CA SER A 97 -6.02 4.08 21.88
C SER A 97 -7.23 3.21 21.57
N ASP A 98 -7.58 3.08 20.29
CA ASP A 98 -8.74 2.34 19.83
C ASP A 98 -8.43 0.85 19.64
N SER A 99 -9.40 0.01 19.95
CA SER A 99 -9.31 -1.43 19.76
C SER A 99 -9.31 -1.80 18.28
N CYS A 100 -8.62 -2.89 17.95
CA CYS A 100 -8.67 -3.51 16.64
C CYS A 100 -9.71 -4.62 16.63
N ILE A 101 -10.36 -4.85 15.48
CA ILE A 101 -11.27 -5.97 15.30
C ILE A 101 -10.45 -7.26 15.14
N ALA A 102 -10.75 -8.26 15.95
CA ALA A 102 -10.28 -9.62 15.74
C ALA A 102 -11.25 -10.33 14.78
N PHE A 103 -10.87 -10.38 13.51
CA PHE A 103 -11.63 -11.14 12.51
C PHE A 103 -11.45 -12.65 12.71
N PRO A 104 -12.40 -13.49 12.22
CA PRO A 104 -12.21 -14.94 12.25
C PRO A 104 -10.92 -15.38 11.58
N ALA A 105 -10.28 -16.45 12.08
CA ALA A 105 -9.10 -17.02 11.45
C ALA A 105 -9.40 -17.40 9.98
N LEU A 106 -8.40 -17.34 9.09
CA LEU A 106 -8.61 -17.62 7.67
C LEU A 106 -9.07 -19.07 7.42
N THR A 107 -8.70 -20.00 8.30
CA THR A 107 -9.26 -21.37 8.29
C THR A 107 -10.77 -21.35 8.44
N CYS A 108 -11.29 -20.53 9.35
CA CYS A 108 -12.75 -20.38 9.56
C CYS A 108 -13.41 -19.75 8.34
N LEU A 109 -12.80 -18.72 7.76
CA LEU A 109 -13.29 -18.11 6.53
C LEU A 109 -13.34 -19.13 5.38
N ALA A 110 -12.28 -19.89 5.18
CA ALA A 110 -12.22 -20.91 4.12
C ALA A 110 -13.27 -22.04 4.33
N ALA A 111 -13.54 -22.40 5.59
CA ALA A 111 -14.56 -23.41 5.92
C ALA A 111 -15.99 -23.00 5.54
N THR A 112 -16.24 -21.75 5.23
CA THR A 112 -17.54 -21.30 4.69
C THR A 112 -17.79 -21.75 3.26
N TRP A 113 -16.74 -21.98 2.47
CA TRP A 113 -16.77 -22.24 1.02
C TRP A 113 -17.47 -21.14 0.22
N ASP A 114 -17.64 -19.96 0.85
CA ASP A 114 -18.40 -18.83 0.32
C ASP A 114 -17.45 -17.72 -0.15
N VAL A 115 -17.39 -17.52 -1.46
CA VAL A 115 -16.54 -16.50 -2.09
C VAL A 115 -17.05 -15.08 -1.82
N ASP A 116 -18.36 -14.90 -1.62
CA ASP A 116 -18.94 -13.60 -1.31
C ASP A 116 -18.63 -13.22 0.14
N MET A 117 -18.63 -14.19 1.05
CA MET A 117 -18.14 -14.01 2.42
C MET A 117 -16.68 -13.63 2.43
N SER A 118 -15.86 -14.23 1.57
CA SER A 118 -14.44 -13.85 1.44
C SER A 118 -14.27 -12.42 0.92
N ALA A 119 -15.09 -12.00 -0.03
CA ALA A 119 -15.10 -10.62 -0.51
C ALA A 119 -15.52 -9.63 0.59
N LEU A 120 -16.56 -9.94 1.33
CA LEU A 120 -17.03 -9.14 2.46
C LEU A 120 -15.96 -9.03 3.55
N TYR A 121 -15.31 -10.14 3.89
CA TYR A 121 -14.21 -10.17 4.84
C TYR A 121 -13.06 -9.24 4.40
N GLY A 122 -12.62 -9.40 3.15
CA GLY A 122 -11.57 -8.53 2.59
C GLY A 122 -11.95 -7.05 2.58
N LYS A 123 -13.21 -6.75 2.25
CA LYS A 123 -13.72 -5.38 2.28
C LYS A 123 -13.67 -4.81 3.70
N SER A 124 -14.19 -5.54 4.69
CA SER A 124 -14.26 -5.06 6.07
C SER A 124 -12.90 -4.84 6.72
N ILE A 125 -11.95 -5.76 6.52
CA ILE A 125 -10.59 -5.58 7.02
C ILE A 125 -9.84 -4.47 6.28
N GLY A 126 -10.12 -4.28 4.99
CA GLY A 126 -9.58 -3.18 4.20
C GLY A 126 -10.11 -1.81 4.64
N GLU A 127 -11.39 -1.73 5.01
CA GLU A 127 -11.99 -0.52 5.60
C GLU A 127 -11.29 -0.13 6.90
N GLU A 128 -11.05 -1.09 7.80
CA GLU A 128 -10.33 -0.83 9.05
C GLU A 128 -8.87 -0.44 8.79
N ALA A 129 -8.19 -1.11 7.86
CA ALA A 129 -6.83 -0.76 7.48
C ALA A 129 -6.74 0.69 6.97
N ARG A 130 -7.67 1.08 6.09
CA ARG A 130 -7.72 2.47 5.57
C ARG A 130 -8.05 3.47 6.67
N TYR A 131 -9.00 3.18 7.54
CA TYR A 131 -9.35 4.02 8.69
C TYR A 131 -8.13 4.27 9.60
N ARG A 132 -7.26 3.28 9.76
CA ARG A 132 -6.02 3.35 10.53
C ARG A 132 -4.83 3.91 9.74
N GLY A 133 -5.05 4.45 8.55
CA GLY A 133 -4.00 5.07 7.74
C GLY A 133 -2.99 4.06 7.17
N LYS A 134 -3.42 2.81 6.92
CA LYS A 134 -2.57 1.79 6.30
C LYS A 134 -2.72 1.79 4.79
N ASP A 135 -1.59 1.69 4.11
CA ASP A 135 -1.51 1.61 2.66
C ASP A 135 -1.39 0.16 2.18
N VAL A 136 -0.84 -0.72 3.03
CA VAL A 136 -0.61 -2.13 2.72
C VAL A 136 -1.05 -3.01 3.89
N LEU A 137 -1.91 -3.97 3.61
CA LEU A 137 -2.23 -5.07 4.53
C LEU A 137 -1.34 -6.27 4.21
N LEU A 138 -0.57 -6.75 5.18
CA LEU A 138 0.23 -7.98 5.06
C LEU A 138 -0.67 -9.22 5.21
N GLY A 139 -1.45 -9.47 4.20
CA GLY A 139 -2.44 -10.53 4.08
C GLY A 139 -3.05 -10.56 2.68
N PRO A 140 -3.72 -11.67 2.32
CA PRO A 140 -3.98 -12.89 3.10
C PRO A 140 -2.79 -13.86 3.18
N GLY A 141 -2.86 -14.77 4.17
CA GLY A 141 -1.98 -15.93 4.25
C GLY A 141 -2.52 -17.08 3.39
N VAL A 142 -1.66 -17.68 2.57
CA VAL A 142 -2.08 -18.70 1.56
C VAL A 142 -1.21 -19.97 1.54
N ASN A 143 -0.28 -20.13 2.48
CA ASN A 143 0.48 -21.38 2.51
C ASN A 143 -0.43 -22.57 2.79
N ILE A 144 -0.20 -23.66 2.08
CA ILE A 144 -0.98 -24.89 2.20
C ILE A 144 -0.51 -25.68 3.41
N TYR A 145 -1.44 -26.17 4.21
CA TYR A 145 -1.11 -27.03 5.35
C TYR A 145 -0.39 -28.31 4.90
N ARG A 146 0.76 -28.57 5.50
CA ARG A 146 1.55 -29.80 5.29
C ARG A 146 1.54 -30.67 6.52
N THR A 147 1.33 -30.08 7.69
CA THR A 147 1.26 -30.75 8.97
C THR A 147 0.34 -29.99 9.91
N PRO A 148 -0.43 -30.67 10.76
CA PRO A 148 -1.25 -30.00 11.77
C PRO A 148 -0.41 -29.36 12.89
N LEU A 149 0.87 -29.72 13.00
CA LEU A 149 1.77 -29.23 14.03
C LEU A 149 2.39 -27.86 13.75
N ASN A 150 2.11 -27.27 12.59
CA ASN A 150 2.56 -25.91 12.31
C ASN A 150 1.79 -24.90 13.15
N GLY A 151 2.48 -24.17 14.03
CA GLY A 151 1.87 -23.19 14.95
C GLY A 151 1.20 -21.99 14.28
N ARG A 152 1.36 -21.82 12.96
CA ARG A 152 0.76 -20.72 12.18
C ARG A 152 -0.31 -21.17 11.19
N ASN A 153 -0.82 -22.37 11.30
CA ASN A 153 -1.89 -22.85 10.41
C ASN A 153 -3.14 -21.95 10.44
N PHE A 154 -3.45 -21.35 11.58
CA PHE A 154 -4.60 -20.43 11.72
C PHE A 154 -4.54 -19.22 10.77
N GLU A 155 -3.35 -18.84 10.31
CA GLU A 155 -3.18 -17.73 9.37
C GLU A 155 -3.52 -18.10 7.91
N TYR A 156 -3.77 -19.37 7.62
CA TYR A 156 -3.93 -19.88 6.27
C TYR A 156 -5.31 -20.49 6.05
N MET A 157 -5.65 -20.72 4.79
CA MET A 157 -6.99 -21.14 4.36
C MET A 157 -7.22 -22.64 4.40
N GLY A 158 -6.19 -23.46 4.60
CA GLY A 158 -6.32 -24.91 4.71
C GLY A 158 -5.30 -25.71 3.90
N GLU A 159 -5.61 -26.98 3.69
CA GLU A 159 -4.75 -27.93 2.99
C GLU A 159 -5.10 -28.09 1.50
N ASP A 160 -6.29 -27.59 1.07
CA ASP A 160 -6.74 -27.65 -0.31
C ASP A 160 -6.31 -26.40 -1.10
N PRO A 161 -5.40 -26.54 -2.10
CA PRO A 161 -4.95 -25.43 -2.91
C PRO A 161 -6.05 -24.86 -3.82
N TYR A 162 -7.04 -25.68 -4.23
CA TYR A 162 -8.15 -25.20 -5.04
C TYR A 162 -9.04 -24.27 -4.22
N LEU A 163 -9.48 -24.69 -3.04
CA LEU A 163 -10.26 -23.86 -2.14
C LEU A 163 -9.54 -22.55 -1.80
N SER A 164 -8.25 -22.64 -1.42
CA SER A 164 -7.44 -21.48 -1.13
C SER A 164 -7.38 -20.50 -2.32
N SER A 165 -7.20 -21.00 -3.54
CA SER A 165 -7.16 -20.17 -4.75
C SER A 165 -8.50 -19.48 -5.04
N ARG A 166 -9.62 -20.12 -4.73
CA ARG A 166 -10.96 -19.55 -4.91
C ARG A 166 -11.29 -18.48 -3.87
N MET A 167 -10.84 -18.66 -2.64
CA MET A 167 -11.11 -17.75 -1.53
C MET A 167 -10.18 -16.53 -1.52
N VAL A 168 -8.92 -16.67 -1.94
CA VAL A 168 -7.92 -15.60 -1.86
C VAL A 168 -8.23 -14.42 -2.77
N VAL A 169 -8.72 -14.66 -3.98
CA VAL A 169 -8.96 -13.60 -4.97
C VAL A 169 -10.04 -12.61 -4.53
N PRO A 170 -11.24 -13.03 -4.08
CA PRO A 170 -12.23 -12.10 -3.57
C PRO A 170 -11.77 -11.38 -2.29
N TYR A 171 -11.02 -12.03 -1.40
CA TYR A 171 -10.40 -11.34 -0.25
C TYR A 171 -9.52 -10.17 -0.72
N ILE A 172 -8.59 -10.42 -1.63
CA ILE A 172 -7.69 -9.38 -2.16
C ILE A 172 -8.47 -8.23 -2.79
N LYS A 173 -9.44 -8.55 -3.64
CA LYS A 173 -10.29 -7.54 -4.28
C LYS A 173 -11.06 -6.71 -3.26
N GLY A 174 -11.56 -7.34 -2.21
CA GLY A 174 -12.24 -6.65 -1.12
C GLY A 174 -11.32 -5.65 -0.40
N VAL A 175 -10.10 -6.04 -0.05
CA VAL A 175 -9.10 -5.15 0.54
C VAL A 175 -8.80 -3.97 -0.40
N GLN A 176 -8.55 -4.24 -1.68
CA GLN A 176 -8.17 -3.24 -2.66
C GLN A 176 -9.26 -2.21 -2.97
N GLN A 177 -10.54 -2.56 -2.80
CA GLN A 177 -11.66 -1.61 -2.95
C GLN A 177 -11.53 -0.39 -2.03
N ASN A 178 -10.79 -0.51 -0.94
CA ASN A 178 -10.54 0.56 0.02
C ASN A 178 -9.26 1.36 -0.27
N GLY A 179 -8.61 1.13 -1.42
CA GLY A 179 -7.34 1.75 -1.77
C GLY A 179 -6.18 1.27 -0.90
N VAL A 180 -6.28 0.08 -0.30
CA VAL A 180 -5.24 -0.60 0.46
C VAL A 180 -4.68 -1.73 -0.38
N ALA A 181 -3.37 -1.83 -0.50
CA ALA A 181 -2.74 -2.95 -1.19
C ALA A 181 -2.81 -4.21 -0.32
N ALA A 182 -3.09 -5.37 -0.93
CA ALA A 182 -3.00 -6.66 -0.27
C ALA A 182 -1.67 -7.33 -0.60
N CYS A 183 -0.99 -7.85 0.42
CA CYS A 183 0.28 -8.54 0.30
C CYS A 183 0.11 -10.02 0.62
N VAL A 184 -0.01 -10.85 -0.40
CA VAL A 184 -0.12 -12.31 -0.25
C VAL A 184 1.13 -12.89 0.40
N LYS A 185 0.97 -13.71 1.43
CA LYS A 185 2.08 -14.26 2.20
C LYS A 185 1.89 -15.75 2.52
N HIS A 186 2.93 -16.47 2.85
CA HIS A 186 4.32 -16.06 2.93
C HIS A 186 5.09 -16.67 1.75
N PHE A 187 5.85 -15.89 1.08
CA PHE A 187 6.74 -16.42 0.03
C PHE A 187 8.08 -16.81 0.69
N ALA A 188 8.44 -18.12 0.72
CA ALA A 188 7.56 -19.17 0.28
C ALA A 188 7.61 -20.33 1.30
N LEU A 189 6.51 -21.12 1.32
CA LEU A 189 6.48 -22.41 2.02
C LEU A 189 6.62 -22.29 3.56
N ASN A 190 5.92 -21.36 4.19
CA ASN A 190 5.88 -21.27 5.64
C ASN A 190 5.01 -22.38 6.23
N ASN A 191 5.52 -23.61 6.22
CA ASN A 191 4.81 -24.83 6.61
C ASN A 191 5.22 -25.35 8.00
N GLN A 192 6.19 -24.72 8.65
CA GLN A 192 6.66 -25.06 10.00
C GLN A 192 7.34 -23.87 10.66
N GLU A 193 7.32 -23.89 12.01
CA GLU A 193 7.99 -22.88 12.84
C GLU A 193 9.20 -23.44 13.58
N LYS A 194 9.44 -24.76 13.51
CA LYS A 194 10.58 -25.41 14.18
C LYS A 194 11.90 -24.85 13.66
N TYR A 195 12.76 -24.42 14.58
CA TYR A 195 14.07 -23.78 14.32
C TYR A 195 14.01 -22.42 13.63
N ARG A 196 12.85 -21.76 13.61
CA ARG A 196 12.76 -20.39 13.13
C ARG A 196 13.55 -19.45 14.03
N GLY A 197 14.51 -18.71 13.48
CA GLY A 197 15.35 -17.77 14.22
C GLY A 197 16.62 -18.38 14.83
N HIS A 198 16.98 -19.61 14.42
CA HIS A 198 18.22 -20.28 14.80
C HIS A 198 19.13 -20.47 13.59
#